data_5326072928d38c0def6407959852869d
#
_entry.id   5326072928d38c0def6407959852869d
#
_cell.length_a   1.000
_cell.length_b   1.000
_cell.length_c   1.000
_cell.angle_alpha   90.00
_cell.angle_beta   90.00
_cell.angle_gamma   90.00
#
_symmetry.space_group_name_H-M   'P 1'
#
loop_
_entity.id
_entity.type
_entity.pdbx_description
1 polymer ?
#
loop_
_entity_poly.entity_id
_entity_poly.type
_entity_poly.pdbx_seq_one_letter_code
_entity_poly.pdbx_strand_id
1 'polypeptide(L)'
;MPMSIDVSLPRAAAPVFPDACCVCDAARPGSSFEAKGRRTSGFEFLLPWLWFVGPRVRVTVPACAGCRPQALASRRWRTVILVAWLAAAIYFVMPWIKSFDLPRALARPLGVLAVLASTAPLVAWWTFRPPAFDLTVHKDTVEYEFASRAYALRFLACNPGARIG
;
A
#
# COMPACT_ATOMS: atom_id res chain seq x y z
N MET A 1 18.21 5.44 6.52
CA MET A 1 16.74 5.46 6.32
C MET A 1 16.38 4.16 5.63
N PRO A 2 15.48 3.36 6.14
CA PRO A 2 15.05 2.15 5.45
C PRO A 2 14.18 2.57 4.27
N MET A 3 14.77 2.65 3.08
CA MET A 3 14.01 2.70 1.83
C MET A 3 13.52 1.29 1.58
N SER A 4 12.22 1.13 1.37
CA SER A 4 11.64 -0.10 0.81
C SER A 4 12.30 -0.39 -0.54
N ILE A 5 12.38 -1.65 -0.89
CA ILE A 5 12.83 -2.09 -2.20
C ILE A 5 11.64 -2.70 -2.92
N ASP A 6 11.39 -2.18 -4.10
CA ASP A 6 10.34 -2.65 -4.98
C ASP A 6 10.91 -3.67 -5.95
N VAL A 7 10.27 -4.82 -6.04
CA VAL A 7 10.62 -5.89 -6.96
C VAL A 7 9.41 -6.18 -7.84
N SER A 8 9.54 -5.96 -9.13
CA SER A 8 8.50 -6.20 -10.11
C SER A 8 8.65 -7.58 -10.75
N LEU A 9 7.53 -8.32 -10.84
CA LEU A 9 7.41 -9.59 -11.56
C LEU A 9 6.33 -9.49 -12.62
N PRO A 10 6.48 -10.19 -13.77
CA PRO A 10 5.39 -10.36 -14.70
C PRO A 10 4.18 -10.99 -14.01
N ARG A 11 2.98 -10.49 -14.28
CA ARG A 11 1.75 -10.97 -13.63
C ARG A 11 1.46 -12.45 -13.85
N ALA A 12 1.92 -13.01 -14.96
CA ALA A 12 1.76 -14.43 -15.27
C ALA A 12 2.73 -15.33 -14.48
N ALA A 13 3.78 -14.76 -13.89
CA ALA A 13 4.76 -15.52 -13.12
C ALA A 13 4.23 -15.78 -11.70
N ALA A 14 4.33 -17.03 -11.26
CA ALA A 14 4.05 -17.39 -9.87
C ALA A 14 5.27 -16.98 -9.01
N PRO A 15 5.09 -16.12 -7.98
CA PRO A 15 6.21 -15.69 -7.14
C PRO A 15 6.70 -16.85 -6.26
N VAL A 16 8.00 -17.05 -6.20
CA VAL A 16 8.67 -17.98 -5.30
C VAL A 16 9.25 -17.17 -4.14
N PHE A 17 8.72 -17.39 -2.94
CA PHE A 17 9.22 -16.72 -1.74
C PHE A 17 10.37 -17.51 -1.11
N PRO A 18 11.44 -16.84 -0.62
CA PRO A 18 12.51 -17.51 0.12
C PRO A 18 11.97 -18.09 1.43
N ASP A 19 12.60 -19.18 1.91
CA ASP A 19 12.27 -19.81 3.20
C ASP A 19 12.81 -18.97 4.38
N ALA A 20 12.31 -17.74 4.46
CA ALA A 20 12.66 -16.77 5.48
C ALA A 20 11.45 -15.90 5.82
N CYS A 21 11.43 -15.32 7.00
CA CYS A 21 10.38 -14.40 7.42
C CYS A 21 10.52 -13.05 6.71
N CYS A 22 9.48 -12.57 6.03
CA CYS A 22 9.51 -11.28 5.33
C CYS A 22 9.66 -10.05 6.25
N VAL A 23 9.48 -10.22 7.56
CA VAL A 23 9.56 -9.12 8.55
C VAL A 23 10.91 -9.09 9.28
N CYS A 24 11.34 -10.21 9.85
CA CYS A 24 12.54 -10.30 10.70
C CYS A 24 13.68 -11.11 10.06
N ASP A 25 13.49 -11.61 8.85
CA ASP A 25 14.46 -12.37 8.06
C ASP A 25 14.94 -13.69 8.71
N ALA A 26 14.25 -14.16 9.76
CA ALA A 26 14.54 -15.44 10.40
C ALA A 26 14.29 -16.59 9.43
N ALA A 27 15.21 -17.55 9.40
CA ALA A 27 15.09 -18.75 8.59
C ALA A 27 13.95 -19.65 9.09
N ARG A 28 13.30 -20.36 8.17
CA ARG A 28 12.21 -21.32 8.42
C ARG A 28 11.07 -20.74 9.26
N PRO A 29 10.36 -19.75 8.76
CA PRO A 29 9.21 -19.19 9.43
C PRO A 29 8.11 -20.24 9.51
N GLY A 30 7.80 -20.72 10.68
CA GLY A 30 6.81 -21.80 10.88
C GLY A 30 5.35 -21.43 10.52
N SER A 31 5.11 -20.25 9.93
CA SER A 31 3.79 -19.76 9.53
C SER A 31 3.84 -18.90 8.27
N SER A 32 2.67 -18.53 7.77
CA SER A 32 2.50 -17.65 6.62
C SER A 32 1.26 -16.79 6.79
N PHE A 33 1.13 -15.75 5.98
CA PHE A 33 -0.10 -14.98 5.85
C PHE A 33 -0.45 -14.73 4.39
N GLU A 34 -1.74 -14.57 4.13
CA GLU A 34 -2.24 -14.24 2.80
C GLU A 34 -2.21 -12.72 2.60
N ALA A 35 -1.44 -12.27 1.64
CA ALA A 35 -1.45 -10.89 1.18
C ALA A 35 -2.33 -10.77 -0.07
N LYS A 36 -3.18 -9.73 -0.08
CA LYS A 36 -4.10 -9.44 -1.18
C LYS A 36 -3.69 -8.12 -1.82
N GLY A 37 -3.32 -8.16 -3.09
CA GLY A 37 -3.12 -6.99 -3.93
C GLY A 37 -4.33 -6.74 -4.80
N ARG A 38 -4.58 -5.48 -5.10
CA ARG A 38 -5.55 -5.04 -6.10
C ARG A 38 -4.83 -4.34 -7.23
N ARG A 39 -5.41 -4.38 -8.40
CA ARG A 39 -4.94 -3.54 -9.50
C ARG A 39 -5.24 -2.09 -9.15
N THR A 40 -4.19 -1.27 -9.05
CA THR A 40 -4.31 0.18 -8.96
C THR A 40 -4.16 0.75 -10.36
N SER A 41 -5.21 1.31 -10.90
CA SER A 41 -5.12 2.23 -12.03
C SER A 41 -5.17 3.64 -11.43
N GLY A 42 -4.33 4.57 -11.86
CA GLY A 42 -4.27 5.92 -11.28
C GLY A 42 -5.61 6.68 -11.25
N PHE A 43 -6.60 6.23 -12.01
CA PHE A 43 -7.98 6.74 -12.02
C PHE A 43 -8.83 6.30 -10.82
N GLU A 44 -8.45 5.26 -10.10
CA GLU A 44 -9.21 4.77 -8.94
C GLU A 44 -9.24 5.77 -7.78
N PHE A 45 -8.29 6.70 -7.76
CA PHE A 45 -8.27 7.79 -6.79
C PHE A 45 -9.46 8.74 -6.95
N LEU A 46 -9.99 8.88 -8.16
CA LEU A 46 -11.13 9.74 -8.47
C LEU A 46 -12.48 9.05 -8.26
N LEU A 47 -12.52 7.73 -8.25
CA LEU A 47 -13.75 6.95 -8.23
C LEU A 47 -13.65 5.84 -7.17
N PRO A 48 -13.99 6.13 -5.89
CA PRO A 48 -13.83 5.20 -4.77
C PRO A 48 -14.54 3.85 -4.94
N TRP A 49 -15.62 3.80 -5.72
CA TRP A 49 -16.33 2.54 -6.00
C TRP A 49 -15.52 1.57 -6.89
N LEU A 50 -14.57 2.07 -7.69
CA LEU A 50 -13.67 1.23 -8.47
C LEU A 50 -12.72 0.43 -7.59
N TRP A 51 -12.53 0.84 -6.33
CA TRP A 51 -11.75 0.07 -5.36
C TRP A 51 -12.36 -1.30 -5.06
N PHE A 52 -13.63 -1.50 -5.34
CA PHE A 52 -14.30 -2.78 -5.13
C PHE A 52 -14.30 -3.67 -6.38
N VAL A 53 -14.02 -3.10 -7.56
CA VAL A 53 -14.06 -3.79 -8.85
C VAL A 53 -12.63 -3.93 -9.37
N GLY A 54 -12.12 -5.14 -9.48
CA GLY A 54 -10.79 -5.40 -10.08
C GLY A 54 -10.26 -6.79 -9.74
N PRO A 55 -9.39 -7.33 -10.59
CA PRO A 55 -8.77 -8.62 -10.33
C PRO A 55 -7.90 -8.54 -9.07
N ARG A 56 -8.14 -9.47 -8.17
CA ARG A 56 -7.39 -9.60 -6.92
C ARG A 56 -6.30 -10.63 -7.11
N VAL A 57 -5.08 -10.27 -6.77
CA VAL A 57 -3.98 -11.22 -6.67
C VAL A 57 -3.83 -11.59 -5.19
N ARG A 58 -3.70 -12.88 -4.93
CA ARG A 58 -3.46 -13.41 -3.58
C ARG A 58 -2.14 -14.13 -3.59
N VAL A 59 -1.30 -13.84 -2.62
CA VAL A 59 -0.02 -14.49 -2.44
C VAL A 59 0.14 -14.90 -0.99
N THR A 60 0.73 -16.07 -0.78
CA THR A 60 1.04 -16.57 0.55
C THR A 60 2.48 -16.19 0.87
N VAL A 61 2.66 -15.36 1.87
CA VAL A 61 3.96 -14.80 2.26
C VAL A 61 4.43 -15.46 3.55
N PRO A 62 5.66 -16.01 3.60
CA PRO A 62 6.19 -16.66 4.80
C PRO A 62 6.48 -15.61 5.88
N ALA A 63 6.05 -15.89 7.11
CA ALA A 63 6.27 -15.02 8.28
C ALA A 63 6.28 -15.85 9.56
N CYS A 64 7.05 -15.44 10.55
CA CYS A 64 7.01 -16.02 11.89
C CYS A 64 5.65 -15.80 12.54
N ALA A 65 5.25 -16.69 13.43
CA ALA A 65 3.99 -16.58 14.18
C ALA A 65 3.87 -15.24 14.93
N GLY A 66 4.96 -14.74 15.52
CA GLY A 66 5.00 -13.43 16.19
C GLY A 66 4.98 -12.23 15.23
N CYS A 67 5.53 -12.37 14.01
CA CYS A 67 5.59 -11.28 13.03
C CYS A 67 4.30 -11.14 12.20
N ARG A 68 3.56 -12.22 12.04
CA ARG A 68 2.30 -12.27 11.28
C ARG A 68 1.28 -11.22 11.74
N PRO A 69 0.93 -11.08 13.03
CA PRO A 69 -0.03 -10.08 13.48
C PRO A 69 0.45 -8.66 13.22
N GLN A 70 1.75 -8.39 13.36
CA GLN A 70 2.34 -7.09 13.08
C GLN A 70 2.22 -6.71 11.60
N ALA A 71 2.51 -7.64 10.68
CA ALA A 71 2.37 -7.43 9.23
C ALA A 71 0.92 -7.15 8.84
N LEU A 72 -0.05 -7.89 9.39
CA LEU A 72 -1.47 -7.69 9.12
C LEU A 72 -2.01 -6.41 9.77
N ALA A 73 -1.60 -6.09 11.00
CA ALA A 73 -2.04 -4.90 11.71
C ALA A 73 -1.57 -3.63 10.99
N SER A 74 -0.34 -3.58 10.49
CA SER A 74 0.19 -2.40 9.79
C SER A 74 -0.67 -2.00 8.59
N ARG A 75 -1.13 -2.96 7.80
CA ARG A 75 -2.02 -2.72 6.64
C ARG A 75 -3.40 -2.24 7.06
N ARG A 76 -4.00 -2.86 8.08
CA ARG A 76 -5.32 -2.47 8.60
C ARG A 76 -5.29 -1.04 9.17
N TRP A 77 -4.28 -0.73 9.98
CA TRP A 77 -4.15 0.60 10.59
C TRP A 77 -4.00 1.70 9.56
N ARG A 78 -3.25 1.48 8.49
CA ARG A 78 -3.14 2.46 7.39
C ARG A 78 -4.49 2.77 6.77
N THR A 79 -5.27 1.74 6.45
CA THR A 79 -6.61 1.93 5.88
C THR A 79 -7.53 2.67 6.87
N VAL A 80 -7.53 2.28 8.14
CA VAL A 80 -8.35 2.91 9.17
C VAL A 80 -7.96 4.39 9.35
N ILE A 81 -6.66 4.67 9.45
CA ILE A 81 -6.15 6.04 9.59
C ILE A 81 -6.53 6.88 8.36
N LEU A 82 -6.38 6.36 7.15
CA LEU A 82 -6.76 7.08 5.93
C LEU A 82 -8.25 7.42 5.91
N VAL A 83 -9.10 6.45 6.19
CA VAL A 83 -10.55 6.65 6.21
C VAL A 83 -10.96 7.65 7.30
N ALA A 84 -10.40 7.52 8.51
CA ALA A 84 -10.66 8.44 9.60
C ALA A 84 -10.17 9.87 9.27
N TRP A 85 -8.98 9.99 8.67
CA TRP A 85 -8.44 11.28 8.24
C TRP A 85 -9.29 11.94 7.18
N LEU A 86 -9.71 11.20 6.14
CA LEU A 86 -10.57 11.73 5.08
C LEU A 86 -11.93 12.18 5.64
N ALA A 87 -12.53 11.40 6.53
CA ALA A 87 -13.79 11.77 7.18
C ALA A 87 -13.62 13.06 8.01
N ALA A 88 -12.57 13.17 8.80
CA ALA A 88 -12.23 14.36 9.56
C ALA A 88 -11.96 15.58 8.66
N ALA A 89 -11.16 15.38 7.60
CA ALA A 89 -10.89 16.44 6.64
C ALA A 89 -12.17 16.97 5.97
N ILE A 90 -13.07 16.10 5.55
CA ILE A 90 -14.35 16.50 4.98
C ILE A 90 -15.18 17.27 6.03
N TYR A 91 -15.23 16.75 7.26
CA TYR A 91 -16.02 17.34 8.34
C TYR A 91 -15.55 18.76 8.70
N PHE A 92 -14.25 19.01 8.75
CA PHE A 92 -13.69 20.31 9.12
C PHE A 92 -13.50 21.26 7.93
N VAL A 93 -13.00 20.76 6.80
CA VAL A 93 -12.63 21.60 5.65
C VAL A 93 -13.88 22.11 4.92
N MET A 94 -14.92 21.29 4.77
CA MET A 94 -16.09 21.70 4.00
C MET A 94 -16.89 22.86 4.64
N PRO A 95 -17.16 22.87 5.96
CA PRO A 95 -17.77 24.03 6.62
C PRO A 95 -16.87 25.28 6.58
N TRP A 96 -15.54 25.09 6.77
CA TRP A 96 -14.58 26.18 6.72
C TRP A 96 -14.56 26.87 5.36
N ILE A 97 -14.57 26.12 4.25
CA ILE A 97 -14.63 26.70 2.90
C ILE A 97 -15.97 27.43 2.66
N LYS A 98 -17.07 26.93 3.20
CA LYS A 98 -18.37 27.61 3.10
C LYS A 98 -18.40 28.95 3.82
N SER A 99 -17.56 29.17 4.85
CA SER A 99 -17.49 30.45 5.57
C SER A 99 -16.86 31.58 4.76
N PHE A 100 -16.22 31.29 3.64
CA PHE A 100 -15.62 32.32 2.75
C PHE A 100 -16.59 32.90 1.70
N ASP A 101 -17.88 32.57 1.73
CA ASP A 101 -18.92 33.05 0.79
C ASP A 101 -18.53 32.96 -0.70
N LEU A 102 -17.70 31.96 -1.03
CA LEU A 102 -17.23 31.74 -2.38
C LEU A 102 -18.38 31.26 -3.30
N PRO A 103 -18.37 31.66 -4.58
CA PRO A 103 -19.29 31.10 -5.58
C PRO A 103 -19.20 29.56 -5.57
N ARG A 104 -20.37 28.90 -5.65
CA ARG A 104 -20.46 27.43 -5.60
C ARG A 104 -19.57 26.71 -6.62
N ALA A 105 -19.33 27.38 -7.77
CA ALA A 105 -18.45 26.88 -8.81
C ALA A 105 -16.99 26.77 -8.35
N LEU A 106 -16.54 27.65 -7.44
CA LEU A 106 -15.18 27.65 -6.90
C LEU A 106 -15.07 26.91 -5.57
N ALA A 107 -16.11 26.99 -4.71
CA ALA A 107 -16.09 26.39 -3.38
C ALA A 107 -15.92 24.85 -3.43
N ARG A 108 -16.57 24.18 -4.39
CA ARG A 108 -16.46 22.72 -4.54
C ARG A 108 -15.07 22.24 -4.93
N PRO A 109 -14.45 22.74 -6.03
CA PRO A 109 -13.10 22.30 -6.40
C PRO A 109 -12.06 22.68 -5.35
N LEU A 110 -12.16 23.85 -4.73
CA LEU A 110 -11.28 24.25 -3.64
C LEU A 110 -11.41 23.32 -2.43
N GLY A 111 -12.62 22.90 -2.09
CA GLY A 111 -12.87 21.94 -1.01
C GLY A 111 -12.19 20.60 -1.28
N VAL A 112 -12.34 20.08 -2.49
CA VAL A 112 -11.69 18.83 -2.90
C VAL A 112 -10.18 18.96 -2.84
N LEU A 113 -9.61 20.06 -3.38
CA LEU A 113 -8.17 20.30 -3.35
C LEU A 113 -7.64 20.45 -1.92
N ALA A 114 -8.35 21.14 -1.04
CA ALA A 114 -7.96 21.28 0.37
C ALA A 114 -7.99 19.94 1.12
N VAL A 115 -9.01 19.11 0.89
CA VAL A 115 -9.07 17.74 1.45
C VAL A 115 -7.91 16.89 0.93
N LEU A 116 -7.62 16.93 -0.37
CA LEU A 116 -6.49 16.20 -0.95
C LEU A 116 -5.15 16.72 -0.40
N ALA A 117 -4.95 18.03 -0.32
CA ALA A 117 -3.75 18.64 0.25
C ALA A 117 -3.54 18.24 1.72
N SER A 118 -4.63 18.14 2.49
CA SER A 118 -4.56 17.70 3.89
C SER A 118 -4.04 16.26 4.05
N THR A 119 -4.13 15.41 3.00
CA THR A 119 -3.60 14.04 3.03
C THR A 119 -2.09 13.97 2.79
N ALA A 120 -1.47 15.04 2.27
CA ALA A 120 -0.03 15.05 1.94
C ALA A 120 0.89 14.67 3.12
N PRO A 121 0.72 15.19 4.35
CA PRO A 121 1.56 14.80 5.48
C PRO A 121 1.39 13.32 5.86
N LEU A 122 0.20 12.77 5.67
CA LEU A 122 -0.06 11.35 5.94
C LEU A 122 0.63 10.46 4.90
N VAL A 123 0.59 10.83 3.62
CA VAL A 123 1.30 10.13 2.55
C VAL A 123 2.80 10.21 2.78
N ALA A 124 3.34 11.39 3.09
CA ALA A 124 4.75 11.56 3.44
C ALA A 124 5.16 10.66 4.62
N TRP A 125 4.37 10.64 5.69
CA TRP A 125 4.63 9.75 6.83
C TRP A 125 4.70 8.27 6.43
N TRP A 126 3.85 7.82 5.53
CA TRP A 126 3.85 6.43 5.05
C TRP A 126 5.06 6.11 4.17
N THR A 127 5.53 7.07 3.38
CA THR A 127 6.76 6.93 2.59
C THR A 127 7.98 6.71 3.49
N PHE A 128 8.03 7.40 4.65
CA PHE A 128 9.13 7.23 5.61
C PHE A 128 9.00 5.97 6.48
N ARG A 129 7.83 5.36 6.55
CA ARG A 129 7.58 4.13 7.33
C ARG A 129 6.88 3.10 6.48
N PRO A 130 7.56 2.50 5.49
CA PRO A 130 6.97 1.49 4.64
C PRO A 130 6.50 0.29 5.47
N PRO A 131 5.46 -0.43 5.02
CA PRO A 131 5.07 -1.70 5.64
C PRO A 131 6.18 -2.72 5.48
N ALA A 132 6.20 -3.75 6.33
CA ALA A 132 7.17 -4.84 6.20
C ALA A 132 7.07 -5.54 4.83
N PHE A 133 5.85 -5.63 4.31
CA PHE A 133 5.53 -6.17 3.00
C PHE A 133 4.27 -5.48 2.45
N ASP A 134 4.33 -5.07 1.18
CA ASP A 134 3.15 -4.65 0.43
C ASP A 134 3.13 -5.23 -0.97
N LEU A 135 1.97 -5.18 -1.61
CA LEU A 135 1.71 -5.78 -2.91
C LEU A 135 0.86 -4.84 -3.75
N THR A 136 1.42 -4.37 -4.86
CA THR A 136 0.72 -3.52 -5.83
C THR A 136 0.60 -4.25 -7.16
N VAL A 137 -0.60 -4.29 -7.71
CA VAL A 137 -0.89 -4.98 -8.97
C VAL A 137 -1.06 -3.96 -10.08
N HIS A 138 -0.20 -4.00 -11.08
CA HIS A 138 -0.32 -3.24 -12.32
C HIS A 138 -0.96 -4.07 -13.43
N LYS A 139 -1.06 -3.49 -14.62
CA LYS A 139 -1.67 -4.17 -15.77
C LYS A 139 -0.96 -5.48 -16.11
N ASP A 140 0.36 -5.43 -16.24
CA ASP A 140 1.18 -6.53 -16.75
C ASP A 140 2.19 -7.05 -15.72
N THR A 141 2.37 -6.33 -14.61
CA THR A 141 3.32 -6.62 -13.54
C THR A 141 2.68 -6.60 -12.17
N VAL A 142 3.32 -7.27 -11.24
CA VAL A 142 3.02 -7.21 -9.81
C VAL A 142 4.26 -6.70 -9.11
N GLU A 143 4.12 -5.63 -8.35
CA GLU A 143 5.20 -5.06 -7.53
C GLU A 143 5.09 -5.57 -6.10
N TYR A 144 6.20 -6.04 -5.61
CA TYR A 144 6.40 -6.55 -4.25
C TYR A 144 7.30 -5.58 -3.51
N GLU A 145 6.77 -4.88 -2.54
CA GLU A 145 7.51 -3.93 -1.71
C GLU A 145 7.98 -4.63 -0.44
N PHE A 146 9.29 -4.58 -0.17
CA PHE A 146 9.92 -5.17 1.00
C PHE A 146 10.65 -4.11 1.82
N ALA A 147 10.42 -4.07 3.13
CA ALA A 147 11.20 -3.21 4.03
C ALA A 147 12.62 -3.75 4.27
N SER A 148 12.83 -5.07 4.15
CA SER A 148 14.15 -5.69 4.28
C SER A 148 14.84 -5.84 2.94
N ARG A 149 15.98 -5.14 2.76
CA ARG A 149 16.82 -5.27 1.58
C ARG A 149 17.36 -6.70 1.41
N ALA A 150 17.74 -7.33 2.50
CA ALA A 150 18.27 -8.70 2.45
C ALA A 150 17.22 -9.68 1.93
N TYR A 151 15.97 -9.53 2.40
CA TYR A 151 14.86 -10.35 1.94
C TYR A 151 14.53 -10.08 0.46
N ALA A 152 14.49 -8.82 0.03
CA ALA A 152 14.26 -8.45 -1.38
C ALA A 152 15.29 -9.09 -2.33
N LEU A 153 16.57 -9.06 -1.96
CA LEU A 153 17.63 -9.69 -2.76
C LEU A 153 17.50 -11.23 -2.83
N ARG A 154 17.10 -11.88 -1.74
CA ARG A 154 16.80 -13.33 -1.76
C ARG A 154 15.57 -13.63 -2.62
N PHE A 155 14.55 -12.81 -2.53
CA PHE A 155 13.35 -12.95 -3.38
C PHE A 155 13.70 -12.82 -4.87
N LEU A 156 14.56 -11.86 -5.22
CA LEU A 156 15.11 -11.71 -6.57
C LEU A 156 15.86 -12.96 -7.03
N ALA A 157 16.72 -13.53 -6.18
CA ALA A 157 17.48 -14.75 -6.50
C ALA A 157 16.55 -15.96 -6.74
N CYS A 158 15.41 -16.04 -6.06
CA CYS A 158 14.41 -17.09 -6.28
C CYS A 158 13.55 -16.86 -7.54
N ASN A 159 13.55 -15.65 -8.11
CA ASN A 159 12.69 -15.27 -9.23
C ASN A 159 13.49 -14.64 -10.38
N PRO A 160 14.09 -15.42 -11.29
CA PRO A 160 15.00 -14.93 -12.32
C PRO A 160 14.36 -13.94 -13.33
N GLY A 161 13.02 -13.86 -13.39
CA GLY A 161 12.29 -12.87 -14.20
C GLY A 161 11.97 -11.56 -13.46
N ALA A 162 12.38 -11.42 -12.20
CA ALA A 162 12.12 -10.24 -11.41
C ALA A 162 13.11 -9.11 -11.72
N ARG A 163 12.66 -7.86 -11.53
CA ARG A 163 13.46 -6.65 -11.69
C ARG A 163 13.30 -5.76 -10.47
N ILE A 164 14.37 -5.07 -10.11
CA ILE A 164 14.29 -3.99 -9.11
C ILE A 164 13.68 -2.78 -9.81
N GLY A 165 12.64 -2.19 -9.18
CA GLY A 165 11.97 -0.98 -9.62
C GLY A 165 12.76 0.27 -9.23
#